data_ce8b9ee436b2d2cd5c9430ce880f74d7
#
_entry.id   ce8b9ee436b2d2cd5c9430ce880f74d7
#
_cell.length_a   1.000
_cell.length_b   1.000
_cell.length_c   1.000
_cell.angle_alpha   90.00
_cell.angle_beta   90.00
_cell.angle_gamma   90.00
#
_symmetry.space_group_name_H-M   'P 1'
#
loop_
_entity.id
_entity.type
_entity.pdbx_description
1 polymer ?
#
loop_
_entity_poly.entity_id
_entity_poly.type
_entity_poly.pdbx_seq_one_letter_code
_entity_poly.pdbx_strand_id
1 'polypeptide(L)'
;MENKIKINKRGEKIVNFMKKYGYYIVAAALVVAITLTIVLTTTGKSTTKTPGKIEKNPAEPVNAYALTFDLPMTDCSVAKIHMTEKLLYNDTLGWFETHSGIDLVSQASSDVLSVADGTVSEIYTNDLEGTVVVIKHNDVYTTKYGSLDAKLEVKVGDKVRKGQKIGTASASAKNESLTGAHLHFELFKDNSNVNPADYLNIESK
;
A
#
# COMPACT_ATOMS: atom_id res chain seq x y z
N MET A 1 34.84 41.49 -34.15
CA MET A 1 33.78 41.64 -35.20
C MET A 1 32.56 40.87 -34.76
N GLU A 2 31.57 41.57 -34.20
CA GLU A 2 30.32 40.94 -33.71
C GLU A 2 29.32 40.88 -34.86
N ASN A 3 29.02 39.68 -35.33
CA ASN A 3 28.02 39.46 -36.37
C ASN A 3 26.63 39.59 -35.74
N LYS A 4 26.04 40.78 -35.73
CA LYS A 4 24.63 41.00 -35.41
C LYS A 4 23.76 40.48 -36.55
N ILE A 5 23.14 39.33 -36.35
CA ILE A 5 22.13 38.77 -37.26
C ILE A 5 20.92 39.71 -37.25
N LYS A 6 20.65 40.39 -38.38
CA LYS A 6 19.47 41.24 -38.59
C LYS A 6 18.24 40.32 -38.68
N ILE A 7 17.49 40.18 -37.59
CA ILE A 7 16.22 39.45 -37.57
C ILE A 7 15.16 40.38 -38.20
N ASN A 8 14.42 39.86 -39.21
CA ASN A 8 13.33 40.55 -39.88
C ASN A 8 12.16 40.77 -38.87
N LYS A 9 11.36 41.86 -39.04
CA LYS A 9 10.19 42.19 -38.16
C LYS A 9 9.24 41.02 -37.86
N ARG A 10 9.15 40.04 -38.76
CA ARG A 10 8.41 38.76 -38.49
C ARG A 10 9.14 37.87 -37.46
N GLY A 11 10.47 37.80 -37.52
CA GLY A 11 11.26 37.01 -36.58
C GLY A 11 11.25 37.60 -35.16
N GLU A 12 11.24 38.94 -35.01
CA GLU A 12 11.10 39.56 -33.68
C GLU A 12 9.77 39.26 -33.01
N LYS A 13 8.67 39.26 -33.77
CA LYS A 13 7.35 38.87 -33.25
C LYS A 13 7.31 37.41 -32.76
N ILE A 14 7.96 36.48 -33.48
CA ILE A 14 8.04 35.07 -33.11
C ILE A 14 8.90 34.90 -31.86
N VAL A 15 10.06 35.56 -31.78
CA VAL A 15 10.92 35.50 -30.59
C VAL A 15 10.23 36.07 -29.33
N ASN A 16 9.51 37.17 -29.47
CA ASN A 16 8.77 37.76 -28.36
C ASN A 16 7.57 36.89 -27.94
N PHE A 17 6.88 36.24 -28.89
CA PHE A 17 5.84 35.28 -28.60
C PHE A 17 6.39 34.03 -27.87
N MET A 18 7.52 33.50 -28.33
CA MET A 18 8.20 32.36 -27.70
C MET A 18 8.70 32.67 -26.28
N LYS A 19 9.21 33.89 -26.06
CA LYS A 19 9.61 34.33 -24.71
C LYS A 19 8.46 34.45 -23.76
N LYS A 20 7.26 34.84 -24.24
CA LYS A 20 6.05 35.02 -23.41
C LYS A 20 5.30 33.73 -23.16
N TYR A 21 5.23 32.86 -24.17
CA TYR A 21 4.37 31.66 -24.14
C TYR A 21 5.13 30.35 -24.29
N GLY A 22 6.46 30.36 -24.45
CA GLY A 22 7.26 29.18 -24.70
C GLY A 22 7.10 28.07 -23.65
N TYR A 23 6.99 28.45 -22.38
CA TYR A 23 6.74 27.50 -21.30
C TYR A 23 5.43 26.74 -21.49
N TYR A 24 4.35 27.43 -21.84
CA TYR A 24 3.03 26.83 -22.03
C TYR A 24 2.98 25.93 -23.29
N ILE A 25 3.72 26.29 -24.33
CA ILE A 25 3.83 25.49 -25.56
C ILE A 25 4.56 24.16 -25.26
N VAL A 26 5.66 24.22 -24.49
CA VAL A 26 6.42 23.02 -24.10
C VAL A 26 5.58 22.15 -23.16
N ALA A 27 4.90 22.75 -22.18
CA ALA A 27 4.02 22.00 -21.28
C ALA A 27 2.87 21.30 -22.04
N ALA A 28 2.23 22.00 -22.97
CA ALA A 28 1.17 21.41 -23.81
C ALA A 28 1.69 20.26 -24.70
N ALA A 29 2.88 20.41 -25.28
CA ALA A 29 3.52 19.36 -26.08
C ALA A 29 3.84 18.11 -25.26
N LEU A 30 4.30 18.28 -24.00
CA LEU A 30 4.53 17.16 -23.09
C LEU A 30 3.27 16.41 -22.72
N VAL A 31 2.18 17.12 -22.45
CA VAL A 31 0.87 16.50 -22.18
C VAL A 31 0.38 15.67 -23.38
N VAL A 32 0.49 16.22 -24.60
CA VAL A 32 0.12 15.50 -25.82
C VAL A 32 1.02 14.27 -26.03
N ALA A 33 2.32 14.35 -25.78
CA ALA A 33 3.23 13.22 -25.90
C ALA A 33 2.88 12.10 -24.90
N ILE A 34 2.56 12.44 -23.64
CA ILE A 34 2.16 11.47 -22.61
C ILE A 34 0.83 10.79 -22.99
N THR A 35 -0.16 11.54 -23.46
CA THR A 35 -1.44 10.98 -23.90
C THR A 35 -1.29 10.07 -25.12
N LEU A 36 -0.43 10.42 -26.07
CA LEU A 36 -0.15 9.60 -27.25
C LEU A 36 0.55 8.28 -26.90
N THR A 37 1.50 8.31 -25.94
CA THR A 37 2.16 7.09 -25.46
C THR A 37 1.19 6.15 -24.74
N ILE A 38 0.26 6.68 -23.95
CA ILE A 38 -0.76 5.86 -23.29
C ILE A 38 -1.69 5.19 -24.32
N VAL A 39 -2.13 5.91 -25.34
CA VAL A 39 -2.99 5.36 -26.40
C VAL A 39 -2.27 4.29 -27.23
N LEU A 40 -0.98 4.49 -27.55
CA LEU A 40 -0.19 3.51 -28.33
C LEU A 40 0.13 2.23 -27.53
N THR A 41 0.23 2.31 -26.20
CA THR A 41 0.46 1.12 -25.36
C THR A 41 -0.82 0.32 -25.11
N THR A 42 -2.01 0.93 -25.21
CA THR A 42 -3.31 0.25 -25.06
C THR A 42 -3.85 -0.38 -26.34
N THR A 43 -3.30 -0.06 -27.52
CA THR A 43 -3.72 -0.64 -28.82
C THR A 43 -2.87 -1.83 -29.30
N GLY A 44 -2.17 -2.52 -28.37
CA GLY A 44 -1.43 -3.76 -28.67
C GLY A 44 -2.39 -4.85 -29.16
N LYS A 45 -2.21 -5.25 -30.43
CA LYS A 45 -2.97 -6.26 -31.18
C LYS A 45 -3.27 -7.51 -30.35
N SER A 46 -4.54 -7.74 -30.05
CA SER A 46 -5.07 -9.05 -29.68
C SER A 46 -5.13 -9.93 -30.93
N THR A 47 -4.29 -10.96 -31.02
CA THR A 47 -4.39 -12.00 -32.00
C THR A 47 -5.60 -12.89 -31.69
N THR A 48 -6.65 -12.74 -32.49
CA THR A 48 -7.86 -13.55 -32.42
C THR A 48 -7.54 -14.99 -32.83
N LYS A 49 -7.52 -15.91 -31.82
CA LYS A 49 -7.68 -17.34 -32.06
C LYS A 49 -9.17 -17.65 -32.05
N THR A 50 -9.66 -18.25 -33.12
CA THR A 50 -11.03 -18.70 -33.38
C THR A 50 -11.58 -19.49 -32.16
N PRO A 51 -12.81 -19.21 -31.69
CA PRO A 51 -13.37 -19.90 -30.53
C PRO A 51 -13.85 -21.30 -30.92
N GLY A 52 -13.30 -22.32 -30.27
CA GLY A 52 -14.00 -23.59 -30.13
C GLY A 52 -15.29 -23.37 -29.30
N LYS A 53 -16.38 -24.02 -29.77
CA LYS A 53 -17.70 -24.01 -29.16
C LYS A 53 -17.61 -24.43 -27.69
N ILE A 54 -17.72 -23.46 -26.76
CA ILE A 54 -17.84 -23.74 -25.32
C ILE A 54 -19.34 -23.78 -25.04
N GLU A 55 -19.84 -24.95 -24.65
CA GLU A 55 -21.16 -25.10 -24.07
C GLU A 55 -21.28 -24.18 -22.85
N LYS A 56 -22.30 -23.30 -22.88
CA LYS A 56 -22.69 -22.48 -21.74
C LYS A 56 -23.27 -23.39 -20.65
N ASN A 57 -22.42 -23.78 -19.72
CA ASN A 57 -22.91 -24.15 -18.40
C ASN A 57 -23.40 -22.87 -17.72
N PRO A 58 -24.61 -22.80 -17.14
CA PRO A 58 -25.04 -21.62 -16.39
C PRO A 58 -23.98 -21.37 -15.31
N ALA A 59 -23.35 -20.20 -15.38
CA ALA A 59 -22.43 -19.78 -14.33
C ALA A 59 -23.23 -19.79 -13.01
N GLU A 60 -22.92 -20.75 -12.17
CA GLU A 60 -23.25 -20.60 -10.75
C GLU A 60 -22.67 -19.26 -10.30
N PRO A 61 -23.41 -18.48 -9.47
CA PRO A 61 -22.85 -17.26 -8.92
C PRO A 61 -21.56 -17.69 -8.22
N VAL A 62 -20.41 -17.27 -8.74
CA VAL A 62 -19.15 -17.35 -8.01
C VAL A 62 -19.39 -16.55 -6.74
N ASN A 63 -19.75 -17.31 -5.70
CA ASN A 63 -19.75 -16.80 -4.36
C ASN A 63 -18.33 -16.27 -4.18
N ALA A 64 -18.19 -14.96 -4.23
CA ALA A 64 -16.92 -14.31 -3.89
C ALA A 64 -16.69 -14.77 -2.45
N TYR A 65 -15.85 -15.80 -2.28
CA TYR A 65 -15.51 -16.29 -0.95
C TYR A 65 -15.06 -15.07 -0.17
N ALA A 66 -15.91 -14.71 0.81
CA ALA A 66 -15.56 -13.62 1.69
C ALA A 66 -14.17 -13.94 2.23
N LEU A 67 -13.21 -13.06 1.96
CA LEU A 67 -11.82 -13.26 2.40
C LEU A 67 -11.87 -13.42 3.92
N THR A 68 -11.42 -14.57 4.42
CA THR A 68 -11.34 -14.82 5.86
C THR A 68 -9.92 -14.59 6.33
N PHE A 69 -9.78 -13.85 7.42
CA PHE A 69 -8.50 -13.53 8.02
C PHE A 69 -8.24 -14.44 9.23
N ASP A 70 -7.02 -14.93 9.35
CA ASP A 70 -6.52 -15.60 10.55
C ASP A 70 -5.76 -14.60 11.44
N LEU A 71 -5.46 -14.99 12.66
CA LEU A 71 -4.66 -14.18 13.56
C LEU A 71 -3.23 -13.99 13.00
N PRO A 72 -2.68 -12.76 13.04
CA PRO A 72 -1.34 -12.50 12.57
C PRO A 72 -0.23 -12.98 13.51
N MET A 73 -0.58 -13.43 14.72
CA MET A 73 0.33 -14.01 15.72
C MET A 73 -0.38 -15.13 16.47
N THR A 74 0.38 -16.14 16.89
CA THR A 74 -0.14 -17.25 17.72
C THR A 74 -0.29 -16.76 19.17
N ASP A 75 -1.39 -17.16 19.83
CA ASP A 75 -1.69 -16.86 21.26
C ASP A 75 -1.48 -15.37 21.60
N CYS A 76 -1.91 -14.49 20.71
CA CYS A 76 -1.78 -13.05 20.92
C CYS A 76 -2.98 -12.47 21.69
N SER A 77 -2.69 -11.36 22.36
CA SER A 77 -3.70 -10.50 23.00
C SER A 77 -3.54 -9.06 22.53
N VAL A 78 -4.63 -8.29 22.60
CA VAL A 78 -4.62 -6.87 22.24
C VAL A 78 -4.01 -6.06 23.39
N ALA A 79 -2.90 -5.39 23.12
CA ALA A 79 -2.26 -4.43 24.04
C ALA A 79 -2.83 -3.02 23.86
N LYS A 80 -3.16 -2.62 22.61
CA LYS A 80 -3.76 -1.32 22.28
C LYS A 80 -4.80 -1.50 21.19
N ILE A 81 -5.97 -0.92 21.40
CA ILE A 81 -7.12 -1.06 20.50
C ILE A 81 -7.03 -0.07 19.33
N HIS A 82 -7.67 -0.39 18.19
CA HIS A 82 -7.96 0.58 17.15
C HIS A 82 -8.93 1.66 17.68
N MET A 83 -8.59 2.93 17.44
CA MET A 83 -9.42 4.06 17.87
C MET A 83 -9.15 5.28 16.98
N THR A 84 -10.04 5.55 16.03
CA THR A 84 -9.95 6.69 15.11
C THR A 84 -10.96 7.79 15.41
N GLU A 85 -12.00 7.47 16.20
CA GLU A 85 -13.06 8.43 16.56
C GLU A 85 -12.78 9.21 17.85
N LYS A 86 -11.90 8.69 18.70
CA LYS A 86 -11.50 9.29 19.97
C LYS A 86 -9.98 9.26 20.11
N LEU A 87 -9.48 10.13 20.96
CA LEU A 87 -8.05 10.16 21.27
C LEU A 87 -7.74 9.17 22.40
N LEU A 88 -6.70 8.39 22.23
CA LEU A 88 -6.07 7.56 23.25
C LEU A 88 -4.79 8.23 23.72
N TYR A 89 -4.47 8.09 25.00
CA TYR A 89 -3.20 8.57 25.52
C TYR A 89 -2.08 7.63 25.06
N ASN A 90 -1.04 8.21 24.46
CA ASN A 90 0.18 7.48 24.10
C ASN A 90 1.23 7.70 25.19
N ASP A 91 1.48 6.65 25.99
CA ASP A 91 2.43 6.70 27.09
C ASP A 91 3.87 6.96 26.64
N THR A 92 4.23 6.50 25.42
CA THR A 92 5.58 6.70 24.85
C THR A 92 5.82 8.17 24.49
N LEU A 93 4.83 8.81 23.87
CA LEU A 93 4.95 10.17 23.35
C LEU A 93 4.46 11.24 24.33
N GLY A 94 3.68 10.84 25.33
CA GLY A 94 3.16 11.73 26.37
C GLY A 94 2.03 12.65 25.90
N TRP A 95 1.31 12.28 24.83
CA TRP A 95 0.18 13.05 24.30
C TRP A 95 -1.01 12.17 23.92
N PHE A 96 -2.09 12.81 23.50
CA PHE A 96 -3.29 12.13 23.00
C PHE A 96 -3.28 12.08 21.48
N GLU A 97 -3.54 10.91 20.90
CA GLU A 97 -3.62 10.67 19.46
C GLU A 97 -4.67 9.62 19.11
N THR A 98 -5.01 9.50 17.83
CA THR A 98 -5.77 8.35 17.31
C THR A 98 -4.84 7.16 17.08
N HIS A 99 -5.40 5.95 17.07
CA HIS A 99 -4.64 4.71 16.80
C HIS A 99 -5.29 3.96 15.65
N SER A 100 -4.60 3.90 14.50
CA SER A 100 -5.11 3.35 13.24
C SER A 100 -5.05 1.84 13.14
N GLY A 101 -4.36 1.16 14.06
CA GLY A 101 -4.21 -0.29 14.11
C GLY A 101 -4.68 -0.89 15.41
N ILE A 102 -4.32 -2.15 15.60
CA ILE A 102 -4.29 -2.80 16.91
C ILE A 102 -2.86 -3.22 17.21
N ASP A 103 -2.44 -3.08 18.46
CA ASP A 103 -1.15 -3.61 18.88
C ASP A 103 -1.36 -4.97 19.53
N LEU A 104 -0.67 -5.96 19.01
CA LEU A 104 -0.75 -7.34 19.42
C LEU A 104 0.55 -7.77 20.10
N VAL A 105 0.42 -8.42 21.25
CA VAL A 105 1.53 -9.02 22.00
C VAL A 105 1.28 -10.50 22.19
N SER A 106 2.33 -11.31 22.20
CA SER A 106 2.26 -12.74 22.48
C SER A 106 3.38 -13.14 23.41
N GLN A 107 3.07 -14.02 24.36
CA GLN A 107 4.05 -14.65 25.23
C GLN A 107 4.61 -15.96 24.67
N ALA A 108 3.93 -16.54 23.67
CA ALA A 108 4.28 -17.83 23.09
C ALA A 108 5.27 -17.70 21.94
N SER A 109 5.06 -16.70 21.07
CA SER A 109 5.90 -16.49 19.90
C SER A 109 5.81 -15.03 19.42
N SER A 110 6.95 -14.50 18.97
CA SER A 110 7.00 -13.20 18.26
C SER A 110 6.86 -13.34 16.74
N ASP A 111 6.63 -14.55 16.22
CA ASP A 111 6.46 -14.77 14.78
C ASP A 111 5.21 -14.05 14.26
N VAL A 112 5.38 -13.31 13.16
CA VAL A 112 4.30 -12.58 12.48
C VAL A 112 3.95 -13.30 11.20
N LEU A 113 2.65 -13.57 11.04
CA LEU A 113 2.09 -14.40 9.98
C LEU A 113 1.18 -13.56 9.08
N SER A 114 1.15 -13.87 7.78
CA SER A 114 0.18 -13.29 6.86
C SER A 114 -1.24 -13.76 7.22
N VAL A 115 -2.16 -12.84 7.42
CA VAL A 115 -3.56 -13.13 7.81
C VAL A 115 -4.37 -13.80 6.70
N ALA A 116 -3.94 -13.67 5.44
CA ALA A 116 -4.59 -14.25 4.26
C ALA A 116 -3.58 -14.39 3.12
N ASP A 117 -3.96 -15.10 2.04
CA ASP A 117 -3.18 -15.14 0.80
C ASP A 117 -3.04 -13.73 0.22
N GLY A 118 -1.88 -13.41 -0.35
CA GLY A 118 -1.65 -12.09 -0.91
C GLY A 118 -0.32 -11.92 -1.63
N THR A 119 0.00 -10.68 -1.94
CA THR A 119 1.28 -10.28 -2.53
C THR A 119 1.86 -9.14 -1.72
N VAL A 120 3.12 -9.24 -1.34
CA VAL A 120 3.85 -8.15 -0.67
C VAL A 120 3.96 -6.98 -1.63
N SER A 121 3.24 -5.90 -1.33
CA SER A 121 3.19 -4.71 -2.19
C SER A 121 4.27 -3.69 -1.83
N GLU A 122 4.65 -3.61 -0.56
CA GLU A 122 5.60 -2.63 -0.06
C GLU A 122 6.34 -3.16 1.17
N ILE A 123 7.60 -2.77 1.33
CA ILE A 123 8.40 -2.92 2.55
C ILE A 123 9.17 -1.62 2.74
N TYR A 124 9.08 -1.04 3.91
CA TYR A 124 9.85 0.15 4.28
C TYR A 124 10.22 0.14 5.76
N THR A 125 11.15 1.00 6.14
CA THR A 125 11.55 1.20 7.53
C THR A 125 11.61 2.69 7.83
N ASN A 126 11.00 3.10 8.93
CA ASN A 126 11.13 4.44 9.49
C ASN A 126 11.19 4.39 11.02
N ASP A 127 11.55 5.52 11.62
CA ASP A 127 11.75 5.60 13.07
C ASP A 127 10.46 5.46 13.88
N LEU A 128 9.32 5.86 13.33
CA LEU A 128 8.05 5.84 14.06
C LEU A 128 7.44 4.45 14.09
N GLU A 129 7.33 3.82 12.93
CA GLU A 129 6.62 2.54 12.75
C GLU A 129 7.54 1.30 12.77
N GLY A 130 8.87 1.52 12.82
CA GLY A 130 9.86 0.45 12.68
C GLY A 130 9.91 -0.09 11.25
N THR A 131 10.18 -1.40 11.10
CA THR A 131 10.09 -2.09 9.81
C THR A 131 8.65 -2.48 9.54
N VAL A 132 8.17 -2.18 8.33
CA VAL A 132 6.78 -2.36 7.91
C VAL A 132 6.70 -3.22 6.67
N VAL A 133 5.78 -4.18 6.65
CA VAL A 133 5.39 -4.99 5.49
C VAL A 133 3.93 -4.68 5.15
N VAL A 134 3.65 -4.40 3.88
CA VAL A 134 2.30 -4.19 3.36
C VAL A 134 1.95 -5.31 2.40
N ILE A 135 0.80 -5.96 2.61
CA ILE A 135 0.33 -7.08 1.79
C ILE A 135 -1.01 -6.72 1.17
N LYS A 136 -1.09 -6.78 -0.15
CA LYS A 136 -2.33 -6.67 -0.91
C LYS A 136 -2.91 -8.07 -1.10
N HIS A 137 -4.11 -8.32 -0.56
CA HIS A 137 -4.79 -9.61 -0.65
C HIS A 137 -5.67 -9.73 -1.91
N ASN A 138 -6.36 -8.64 -2.25
CA ASN A 138 -7.17 -8.50 -3.47
C ASN A 138 -7.38 -7.01 -3.77
N ASP A 139 -8.35 -6.68 -4.63
CA ASP A 139 -8.62 -5.27 -4.97
C ASP A 139 -9.33 -4.51 -3.83
N VAL A 140 -9.87 -5.22 -2.83
CA VAL A 140 -10.63 -4.65 -1.70
C VAL A 140 -9.78 -4.54 -0.44
N TYR A 141 -8.93 -5.55 -0.13
CA TYR A 141 -8.25 -5.65 1.17
C TYR A 141 -6.74 -5.53 1.06
N THR A 142 -6.18 -4.73 1.95
CA THR A 142 -4.74 -4.58 2.19
C THR A 142 -4.47 -4.62 3.69
N THR A 143 -3.38 -5.26 4.10
CA THR A 143 -2.94 -5.28 5.51
C THR A 143 -1.56 -4.70 5.64
N LYS A 144 -1.29 -4.09 6.80
CA LYS A 144 -0.02 -3.48 7.16
C LYS A 144 0.46 -4.06 8.49
N TYR A 145 1.70 -4.47 8.52
CA TYR A 145 2.37 -5.09 9.65
C TYR A 145 3.56 -4.23 10.03
N GLY A 146 3.45 -3.49 11.13
CA GLY A 146 4.48 -2.59 11.65
C GLY A 146 5.17 -3.16 12.90
N SER A 147 6.17 -2.43 13.39
CA SER A 147 7.01 -2.82 14.53
C SER A 147 7.73 -4.17 14.35
N LEU A 148 8.09 -4.51 13.09
CA LEU A 148 8.81 -5.74 12.77
C LEU A 148 10.33 -5.58 12.97
N ASP A 149 11.01 -6.72 13.20
CA ASP A 149 12.46 -6.78 13.11
C ASP A 149 12.94 -6.47 11.69
N ALA A 150 14.14 -5.96 11.55
CA ALA A 150 14.73 -5.66 10.24
C ALA A 150 14.97 -6.91 9.37
N LYS A 151 15.07 -8.09 10.00
CA LYS A 151 15.20 -9.38 9.31
C LYS A 151 13.82 -9.93 8.97
N LEU A 152 13.44 -9.83 7.70
CA LEU A 152 12.19 -10.35 7.16
C LEU A 152 12.40 -11.68 6.42
N GLU A 153 11.36 -12.51 6.35
CA GLU A 153 11.31 -13.74 5.55
C GLU A 153 10.72 -13.52 4.14
N VAL A 154 10.37 -12.29 3.80
CA VAL A 154 9.73 -11.91 2.52
C VAL A 154 10.37 -10.65 1.93
N LYS A 155 10.14 -10.44 0.64
CA LYS A 155 10.53 -9.25 -0.12
C LYS A 155 9.37 -8.73 -0.97
N VAL A 156 9.46 -7.49 -1.44
CA VAL A 156 8.46 -6.89 -2.33
C VAL A 156 8.27 -7.74 -3.59
N GLY A 157 7.01 -8.00 -3.93
CA GLY A 157 6.60 -8.84 -5.05
C GLY A 157 6.40 -10.32 -4.71
N ASP A 158 6.80 -10.79 -3.54
CA ASP A 158 6.58 -12.18 -3.13
C ASP A 158 5.09 -12.46 -2.92
N LYS A 159 4.65 -13.64 -3.38
CA LYS A 159 3.33 -14.19 -3.03
C LYS A 159 3.42 -14.89 -1.69
N VAL A 160 2.53 -14.55 -0.79
CA VAL A 160 2.43 -15.17 0.53
C VAL A 160 1.13 -15.93 0.66
N ARG A 161 1.16 -16.99 1.45
CA ARG A 161 -0.03 -17.76 1.83
C ARG A 161 -0.50 -17.34 3.22
N LYS A 162 -1.76 -17.51 3.47
CA LYS A 162 -2.37 -17.40 4.79
C LYS A 162 -1.59 -18.27 5.80
N GLY A 163 -1.23 -17.70 6.94
CA GLY A 163 -0.42 -18.36 7.98
C GLY A 163 1.08 -18.46 7.67
N GLN A 164 1.54 -17.95 6.53
CA GLN A 164 2.97 -17.91 6.22
C GLN A 164 3.68 -16.86 7.09
N LYS A 165 4.79 -17.23 7.70
CA LYS A 165 5.66 -16.31 8.44
C LYS A 165 6.25 -15.26 7.48
N ILE A 166 6.16 -13.99 7.87
CA ILE A 166 6.67 -12.84 7.11
C ILE A 166 7.77 -12.09 7.85
N GLY A 167 7.82 -12.20 9.16
CA GLY A 167 8.79 -11.53 10.01
C GLY A 167 8.60 -11.86 11.47
N THR A 168 9.14 -11.02 12.31
CA THR A 168 9.11 -11.17 13.78
C THR A 168 8.74 -9.83 14.39
N ALA A 169 7.82 -9.80 15.33
CA ALA A 169 7.46 -8.61 16.10
C ALA A 169 8.64 -8.14 16.94
N SER A 170 8.82 -6.83 17.03
CA SER A 170 9.92 -6.21 17.74
C SER A 170 9.49 -4.93 18.47
N ALA A 171 10.42 -4.24 19.12
CA ALA A 171 10.22 -2.91 19.71
C ALA A 171 10.82 -1.81 18.81
N SER A 172 10.78 -1.99 17.50
CA SER A 172 11.42 -1.07 16.54
C SER A 172 10.61 0.21 16.31
N ALA A 173 9.29 0.20 16.56
CA ALA A 173 8.42 1.37 16.48
C ALA A 173 8.68 2.31 17.65
N LYS A 174 9.31 3.47 17.41
CA LYS A 174 9.67 4.42 18.47
C LYS A 174 8.46 5.16 19.04
N ASN A 175 7.38 5.32 18.27
CA ASN A 175 6.14 5.94 18.76
C ASN A 175 5.39 5.06 19.77
N GLU A 176 5.72 3.77 19.89
CA GLU A 176 5.07 2.79 20.75
C GLU A 176 6.07 1.95 21.55
N SER A 177 7.29 2.48 21.74
CA SER A 177 8.40 1.73 22.37
C SER A 177 8.13 1.26 23.80
N LEU A 178 7.25 1.92 24.56
CA LEU A 178 6.86 1.48 25.89
C LEU A 178 5.94 0.25 25.88
N THR A 179 5.32 -0.09 24.76
CA THR A 179 4.59 -1.35 24.59
C THR A 179 5.54 -2.57 24.58
N GLY A 180 6.83 -2.34 24.33
CA GLY A 180 7.81 -3.40 24.16
C GLY A 180 7.71 -4.07 22.78
N ALA A 181 8.11 -5.34 22.70
CA ALA A 181 7.99 -6.09 21.45
C ALA A 181 6.51 -6.37 21.16
N HIS A 182 6.01 -5.85 20.04
CA HIS A 182 4.61 -5.98 19.62
C HIS A 182 4.50 -5.96 18.10
N LEU A 183 3.36 -6.37 17.57
CA LEU A 183 2.95 -6.17 16.19
C LEU A 183 1.92 -5.04 16.15
N HIS A 184 2.23 -3.96 15.44
CA HIS A 184 1.24 -2.97 15.04
C HIS A 184 0.56 -3.45 13.76
N PHE A 185 -0.75 -3.74 13.82
CA PHE A 185 -1.49 -4.33 12.71
C PHE A 185 -2.63 -3.42 12.26
N GLU A 186 -2.62 -3.06 10.97
CA GLU A 186 -3.69 -2.29 10.35
C GLU A 186 -4.37 -3.08 9.22
N LEU A 187 -5.67 -2.85 9.04
CA LEU A 187 -6.48 -3.38 7.95
C LEU A 187 -7.11 -2.24 7.16
N PHE A 188 -7.01 -2.33 5.85
CA PHE A 188 -7.65 -1.41 4.92
C PHE A 188 -8.66 -2.18 4.06
N LYS A 189 -9.85 -1.62 3.91
CA LYS A 189 -10.90 -2.06 3.01
C LYS A 189 -11.25 -0.93 2.07
N ASP A 190 -11.20 -1.15 0.75
CA ASP A 190 -11.43 -0.12 -0.27
C ASP A 190 -10.59 1.16 -0.01
N ASN A 191 -9.31 0.97 0.36
CA ASN A 191 -8.36 2.00 0.78
C ASN A 191 -8.75 2.81 2.04
N SER A 192 -9.80 2.42 2.75
CA SER A 192 -10.20 3.03 4.02
C SER A 192 -9.68 2.19 5.18
N ASN A 193 -9.07 2.83 6.18
CA ASN A 193 -8.66 2.15 7.40
C ASN A 193 -9.92 1.69 8.17
N VAL A 194 -9.93 0.43 8.60
CA VAL A 194 -11.04 -0.19 9.34
C VAL A 194 -10.51 -0.87 10.59
N ASN A 195 -11.37 -1.05 11.59
CA ASN A 195 -10.98 -1.73 12.83
C ASN A 195 -10.64 -3.21 12.55
N PRO A 196 -9.38 -3.65 12.73
CA PRO A 196 -9.00 -5.04 12.48
C PRO A 196 -9.74 -6.05 13.38
N ALA A 197 -10.16 -5.67 14.57
CA ALA A 197 -10.87 -6.55 15.51
C ALA A 197 -12.23 -7.02 14.96
N ASP A 198 -12.84 -6.28 14.01
CA ASP A 198 -14.10 -6.67 13.37
C ASP A 198 -13.92 -7.81 12.36
N TYR A 199 -12.68 -8.13 11.99
CA TYR A 199 -12.32 -9.10 10.96
C TYR A 199 -11.50 -10.28 11.50
N LEU A 200 -10.87 -10.12 12.65
CA LEU A 200 -10.04 -11.11 13.31
C LEU A 200 -10.82 -11.73 14.48
N ASN A 201 -10.78 -13.05 14.62
CA ASN A 201 -11.34 -13.74 15.80
C ASN A 201 -10.42 -13.56 17.01
N ILE A 202 -10.36 -12.35 17.55
CA ILE A 202 -9.59 -12.03 18.76
C ILE A 202 -10.55 -12.12 19.93
N GLU A 203 -10.31 -13.06 20.85
CA GLU A 203 -11.06 -13.12 22.11
C GLU A 203 -10.68 -11.88 22.94
N SER A 204 -11.66 -11.02 23.21
CA SER A 204 -11.52 -9.96 24.22
C SER A 204 -11.48 -10.61 25.60
N LYS A 205 -10.27 -10.61 26.19
CA LYS A 205 -10.13 -10.99 27.63
C LYS A 205 -10.60 -9.88 28.53
#